data_e9393dfc4b5804b56184d482da0dcfa8
#
_entry.id   e9393dfc4b5804b56184d482da0dcfa8
#
_cell.length_a   1.000
_cell.length_b   1.000
_cell.length_c   1.000
_cell.angle_alpha   90.00
_cell.angle_beta   90.00
_cell.angle_gamma   90.00
#
_symmetry.space_group_name_H-M   'P 1'
#
loop_
_entity.id
_entity.type
_entity.pdbx_description
1 polymer ?
#
loop_
_entity_poly.entity_id
_entity_poly.type
_entity_poly.pdbx_seq_one_letter_code
_entity_poly.pdbx_strand_id
1 'polypeptide(L)'
;SAIALAEYLAFMLAVIKVIPVTLTASGIAALIISVGMAVDANVLIFERTKEELREGKTPREAVHIGFSRAWPAIRDGHLTMIISGVILFWLGTSIVQGFALVFVLGVLASFISAVSLSRVFLLAIVPEEGYGAWKFLLGSGFRKN
;
A
#
# COMPACT_ATOMS: atom_id res chain seq x y z
N SER A 1 6.38 -5.61 4.20
CA SER A 1 5.01 -5.73 3.66
C SER A 1 4.04 -6.37 4.66
N ALA A 2 4.39 -7.44 5.41
CA ALA A 2 3.47 -8.09 6.36
C ALA A 2 2.96 -7.16 7.47
N ILE A 3 3.80 -6.31 8.03
CA ILE A 3 3.42 -5.34 9.07
C ILE A 3 2.48 -4.28 8.49
N ALA A 4 2.79 -3.75 7.30
CA ALA A 4 1.93 -2.79 6.63
C ALA A 4 0.55 -3.39 6.27
N LEU A 5 0.51 -4.68 5.92
CA LEU A 5 -0.74 -5.40 5.70
C LEU A 5 -1.53 -5.59 7.00
N ALA A 6 -0.87 -5.98 8.09
CA ALA A 6 -1.51 -6.12 9.40
C ALA A 6 -2.13 -4.81 9.87
N GLU A 7 -1.43 -3.70 9.68
CA GLU A 7 -1.90 -2.37 10.03
C GLU A 7 -3.05 -1.90 9.14
N TYR A 8 -2.98 -2.14 7.83
CA TYR A 8 -4.08 -1.92 6.93
C TYR A 8 -5.34 -2.68 7.38
N LEU A 9 -5.19 -3.96 7.72
CA LEU A 9 -6.31 -4.78 8.21
C LEU A 9 -6.87 -4.25 9.53
N ALA A 10 -6.02 -3.86 10.48
CA ALA A 10 -6.43 -3.28 11.75
C ALA A 10 -7.19 -1.96 11.54
N PHE A 11 -6.66 -1.08 10.66
CA PHE A 11 -7.32 0.17 10.32
C PHE A 11 -8.67 -0.07 9.65
N MET A 12 -8.74 -0.99 8.69
CA MET A 12 -9.97 -1.30 7.97
C MET A 12 -11.04 -1.90 8.90
N LEU A 13 -10.65 -2.78 9.82
CA LEU A 13 -11.56 -3.31 10.85
C LEU A 13 -12.07 -2.21 11.77
N ALA A 14 -11.23 -1.26 12.14
CA ALA A 14 -11.64 -0.10 12.95
C ALA A 14 -12.66 0.77 12.20
N VAL A 15 -12.42 1.05 10.91
CA VAL A 15 -13.32 1.83 10.06
C VAL A 15 -14.68 1.14 9.92
N ILE A 16 -14.72 -0.17 9.66
CA ILE A 16 -15.96 -0.94 9.56
C ILE A 16 -16.72 -0.95 10.88
N LYS A 17 -16.03 -0.92 12.02
CA LYS A 17 -16.62 -0.91 13.34
C LYS A 17 -17.24 0.45 13.70
N VAL A 18 -16.66 1.53 13.22
CA VAL A 18 -17.12 2.92 13.44
C VAL A 18 -18.26 3.28 12.49
N ILE A 19 -18.17 2.85 11.25
CA ILE A 19 -19.23 3.07 10.26
C ILE A 19 -20.11 1.81 10.26
N PRO A 20 -21.40 1.91 10.62
CA PRO A 20 -22.29 0.75 10.65
C PRO A 20 -22.64 0.31 9.22
N VAL A 21 -21.63 -0.19 8.50
CA VAL A 21 -21.82 -0.77 7.17
C VAL A 21 -22.17 -2.25 7.35
N THR A 22 -23.33 -2.65 6.88
CA THR A 22 -23.66 -4.07 6.77
C THR A 22 -22.72 -4.72 5.77
N LEU A 23 -21.87 -5.64 6.25
CA LEU A 23 -20.99 -6.43 5.41
C LEU A 23 -21.81 -7.37 4.53
N THR A 24 -22.16 -6.89 3.36
CA THR A 24 -22.76 -7.71 2.29
C THR A 24 -21.68 -8.54 1.60
N ALA A 25 -22.08 -9.58 0.87
CA ALA A 25 -21.16 -10.36 0.04
C ALA A 25 -20.35 -9.47 -0.93
N SER A 26 -20.98 -8.44 -1.49
CA SER A 26 -20.32 -7.43 -2.33
C SER A 26 -19.31 -6.57 -1.55
N GLY A 27 -19.61 -6.23 -0.30
CA GLY A 27 -18.68 -5.53 0.58
C GLY A 27 -17.44 -6.35 0.94
N ILE A 28 -17.60 -7.66 1.14
CA ILE A 28 -16.48 -8.59 1.35
C ILE A 28 -15.61 -8.66 0.10
N ALA A 29 -16.19 -8.74 -1.09
CA ALA A 29 -15.44 -8.71 -2.35
C ALA A 29 -14.63 -7.41 -2.50
N ALA A 30 -15.22 -6.26 -2.18
CA ALA A 30 -14.53 -4.97 -2.18
C ALA A 30 -13.34 -4.94 -1.20
N LEU A 31 -13.51 -5.53 -0.03
CA LEU A 31 -12.46 -5.68 0.98
C LEU A 31 -11.27 -6.49 0.46
N ILE A 32 -11.54 -7.64 -0.14
CA ILE A 32 -10.49 -8.51 -0.71
C ILE A 32 -9.69 -7.77 -1.80
N ILE A 33 -10.38 -7.04 -2.69
CA ILE A 33 -9.73 -6.26 -3.74
C ILE A 33 -8.87 -5.16 -3.12
N SER A 34 -9.37 -4.44 -2.13
CA SER A 34 -8.61 -3.35 -1.49
C SER A 34 -7.39 -3.82 -0.69
N VAL A 35 -7.44 -5.03 -0.11
CA VAL A 35 -6.27 -5.71 0.47
C VAL A 35 -5.18 -5.95 -0.59
N GLY A 36 -5.56 -6.47 -1.76
CA GLY A 36 -4.64 -6.68 -2.88
C GLY A 36 -3.92 -5.39 -3.27
N MET A 37 -4.66 -4.29 -3.39
CA MET A 37 -4.09 -2.98 -3.74
C MET A 37 -3.16 -2.42 -2.65
N ALA A 38 -3.47 -2.65 -1.38
CA ALA A 38 -2.58 -2.24 -0.28
C ALA A 38 -1.24 -2.96 -0.34
N VAL A 39 -1.26 -4.25 -0.71
CA VAL A 39 -0.03 -5.03 -0.92
C VAL A 39 0.74 -4.52 -2.13
N ASP A 40 0.07 -4.26 -3.26
CA ASP A 40 0.70 -3.80 -4.50
C ASP A 40 1.43 -2.48 -4.32
N ALA A 41 0.83 -1.50 -3.65
CA ALA A 41 1.49 -0.22 -3.36
C ALA A 41 2.77 -0.40 -2.54
N ASN A 42 2.72 -1.25 -1.52
CA ASN A 42 3.88 -1.54 -0.68
C ASN A 42 4.98 -2.30 -1.46
N VAL A 43 4.58 -3.28 -2.28
CA VAL A 43 5.51 -4.05 -3.13
C VAL A 43 6.22 -3.13 -4.12
N LEU A 44 5.50 -2.21 -4.76
CA LEU A 44 6.08 -1.26 -5.71
C LEU A 44 7.14 -0.36 -5.05
N ILE A 45 6.88 0.16 -3.84
CA ILE A 45 7.86 0.96 -3.08
C ILE A 45 9.11 0.12 -2.78
N PHE A 46 8.95 -1.12 -2.34
CA PHE A 46 10.06 -2.02 -2.06
C PHE A 46 10.87 -2.35 -3.31
N GLU A 47 10.21 -2.61 -4.42
CA GLU A 47 10.86 -2.92 -5.69
C GLU A 47 11.72 -1.75 -6.17
N ARG A 48 11.18 -0.53 -6.17
CA ARG A 48 11.94 0.67 -6.52
C ARG A 48 13.09 0.93 -5.56
N THR A 49 12.89 0.75 -4.27
CA THR A 49 13.98 0.86 -3.29
C THR A 49 15.09 -0.16 -3.55
N LYS A 50 14.73 -1.40 -3.91
CA LYS A 50 15.69 -2.46 -4.23
C LYS A 50 16.49 -2.16 -5.51
N GLU A 51 15.86 -1.57 -6.52
CA GLU A 51 16.55 -1.10 -7.74
C GLU A 51 17.65 -0.09 -7.38
N GLU A 52 17.33 0.93 -6.58
CA GLU A 52 18.26 1.98 -6.17
C GLU A 52 19.42 1.43 -5.32
N LEU A 53 19.15 0.44 -4.46
CA LEU A 53 20.20 -0.26 -3.72
C LEU A 53 21.15 -1.05 -4.63
N ARG A 54 20.64 -1.65 -5.72
CA ARG A 54 21.46 -2.35 -6.71
C ARG A 54 22.37 -1.40 -7.50
N GLU A 55 21.94 -0.16 -7.68
CA GLU A 55 22.74 0.91 -8.29
C GLU A 55 23.85 1.43 -7.36
N GLY A 56 23.95 0.92 -6.13
CA GLY A 56 25.01 1.26 -5.17
C GLY A 56 24.73 2.48 -4.29
N LYS A 57 23.49 2.96 -4.27
CA LYS A 57 23.08 4.07 -3.38
C LYS A 57 23.01 3.60 -1.92
N THR A 58 23.17 4.55 -1.01
CA THR A 58 23.02 4.27 0.41
C THR A 58 21.58 3.83 0.71
N PRO A 59 21.33 3.01 1.75
CA PRO A 59 19.97 2.57 2.09
C PRO A 59 18.97 3.72 2.27
N ARG A 60 19.41 4.83 2.85
CA ARG A 60 18.56 6.02 3.09
C ARG A 60 18.21 6.73 1.78
N GLU A 61 19.18 6.90 0.91
CA GLU A 61 18.94 7.47 -0.43
C GLU A 61 18.05 6.57 -1.28
N ALA A 62 18.29 5.27 -1.25
CA ALA A 62 17.51 4.29 -1.99
C ALA A 62 16.03 4.31 -1.59
N VAL A 63 15.73 4.41 -0.29
CA VAL A 63 14.35 4.55 0.21
C VAL A 63 13.71 5.84 -0.28
N HIS A 64 14.43 6.96 -0.18
CA HIS A 64 13.89 8.27 -0.57
C HIS A 64 13.61 8.34 -2.08
N ILE A 65 14.56 7.89 -2.89
CA ILE A 65 14.44 7.91 -4.36
C ILE A 65 13.42 6.86 -4.82
N GLY A 66 13.46 5.65 -4.26
CA GLY A 66 12.52 4.58 -4.57
C GLY A 66 11.07 4.99 -4.29
N PHE A 67 10.81 5.64 -3.15
CA PHE A 67 9.50 6.20 -2.84
C PHE A 67 9.09 7.28 -3.85
N SER A 68 9.98 8.22 -4.15
CA SER A 68 9.71 9.30 -5.11
C SER A 68 9.36 8.76 -6.52
N ARG A 69 10.04 7.70 -6.95
CA ARG A 69 9.77 7.02 -8.23
C ARG A 69 8.48 6.21 -8.25
N ALA A 70 8.11 5.60 -7.12
CA ALA A 70 6.87 4.84 -6.99
C ALA A 70 5.63 5.76 -6.85
N TRP A 71 5.81 6.94 -6.27
CA TRP A 71 4.72 7.85 -5.90
C TRP A 71 3.73 8.18 -7.02
N PRO A 72 4.15 8.56 -8.26
CA PRO A 72 3.21 8.88 -9.33
C PRO A 72 2.28 7.72 -9.66
N ALA A 73 2.83 6.50 -9.76
CA ALA A 73 2.04 5.31 -10.08
C ALA A 73 1.03 4.98 -8.96
N ILE A 74 1.45 5.09 -7.69
CA ILE A 74 0.58 4.85 -6.53
C ILE A 74 -0.54 5.89 -6.50
N ARG A 75 -0.21 7.16 -6.63
CA ARG A 75 -1.18 8.26 -6.62
C ARG A 75 -2.20 8.12 -7.75
N ASP A 76 -1.73 7.93 -8.96
CA ASP A 76 -2.59 7.91 -10.15
C ASP A 76 -3.49 6.66 -10.15
N GLY A 77 -2.96 5.50 -9.72
CA GLY A 77 -3.74 4.29 -9.55
C GLY A 77 -4.85 4.45 -8.51
N HIS A 78 -4.53 4.94 -7.31
CA HIS A 78 -5.54 5.15 -6.26
C HIS A 78 -6.57 6.21 -6.64
N LEU A 79 -6.15 7.30 -7.29
CA LEU A 79 -7.07 8.34 -7.77
C LEU A 79 -8.08 7.77 -8.78
N THR A 80 -7.60 6.98 -9.74
CA THR A 80 -8.48 6.33 -10.73
C THR A 80 -9.50 5.41 -10.06
N MET A 81 -9.07 4.65 -9.06
CA MET A 81 -9.97 3.75 -8.32
C MET A 81 -11.00 4.50 -7.49
N ILE A 82 -10.63 5.60 -6.84
CA ILE A 82 -11.57 6.47 -6.10
C ILE A 82 -12.61 7.03 -7.06
N ILE A 83 -12.19 7.56 -8.20
CA ILE A 83 -13.12 8.09 -9.22
C ILE A 83 -14.08 7.00 -9.69
N SER A 84 -13.56 5.82 -10.01
CA SER A 84 -14.39 4.68 -10.43
C SER A 84 -15.37 4.26 -9.34
N GLY A 85 -14.96 4.21 -8.09
CA GLY A 85 -15.80 3.89 -6.95
C GLY A 85 -16.91 4.93 -6.73
N VAL A 86 -16.60 6.22 -6.88
CA VAL A 86 -17.59 7.30 -6.79
C VAL A 86 -18.63 7.17 -7.92
N ILE A 87 -18.21 6.90 -9.13
CA ILE A 87 -19.12 6.67 -10.27
C ILE A 87 -20.01 5.45 -10.01
N LEU A 88 -19.44 4.33 -9.53
CA LEU A 88 -20.19 3.13 -9.19
C LEU A 88 -21.20 3.39 -8.05
N PHE A 89 -20.85 4.22 -7.08
CA PHE A 89 -21.75 4.58 -5.99
C PHE A 89 -22.94 5.42 -6.51
N TRP A 90 -22.69 6.32 -7.44
CA TRP A 90 -23.71 7.23 -7.98
C TRP A 90 -24.68 6.56 -8.97
N LEU A 91 -24.14 5.69 -9.82
CA LEU A 91 -24.90 5.07 -10.91
C LEU A 91 -25.36 3.64 -10.60
N GLY A 92 -24.85 3.05 -9.49
CA GLY A 92 -25.09 1.65 -9.16
C GLY A 92 -26.43 1.41 -8.47
N THR A 93 -26.87 0.14 -8.56
CA THR A 93 -27.96 -0.37 -7.72
C THR A 93 -27.50 -0.46 -6.25
N SER A 94 -28.43 -0.68 -5.31
CA SER A 94 -28.11 -0.76 -3.87
C SER A 94 -26.99 -1.77 -3.53
N ILE A 95 -26.90 -2.89 -4.26
CA ILE A 95 -25.85 -3.88 -4.10
C ILE A 95 -24.50 -3.31 -4.54
N VAL A 96 -24.47 -2.62 -5.69
CA VAL A 96 -23.26 -1.98 -6.25
C VAL A 96 -22.84 -0.80 -5.38
N GLN A 97 -23.76 -0.04 -4.82
CA GLN A 97 -23.48 1.06 -3.90
C GLN A 97 -22.78 0.55 -2.62
N GLY A 98 -23.25 -0.56 -2.06
CA GLY A 98 -22.62 -1.19 -0.90
C GLY A 98 -21.18 -1.64 -1.21
N PHE A 99 -20.96 -2.25 -2.39
CA PHE A 99 -19.62 -2.55 -2.88
C PHE A 99 -18.76 -1.29 -3.01
N ALA A 100 -19.25 -0.27 -3.71
CA ALA A 100 -18.52 0.94 -4.02
C ALA A 100 -18.11 1.71 -2.76
N LEU A 101 -18.98 1.78 -1.75
CA LEU A 101 -18.67 2.41 -0.48
C LEU A 101 -17.47 1.73 0.21
N VAL A 102 -17.55 0.42 0.41
CA VAL A 102 -16.47 -0.35 1.05
C VAL A 102 -15.19 -0.28 0.22
N PHE A 103 -15.31 -0.33 -1.11
CA PHE A 103 -14.20 -0.21 -2.03
C PHE A 103 -13.47 1.13 -1.90
N VAL A 104 -14.19 2.26 -1.95
CA VAL A 104 -13.59 3.59 -1.80
C VAL A 104 -12.91 3.75 -0.44
N LEU A 105 -13.57 3.31 0.64
CA LEU A 105 -12.99 3.34 1.98
C LEU A 105 -11.71 2.51 2.05
N GLY A 106 -11.70 1.31 1.46
CA GLY A 106 -10.53 0.45 1.39
C GLY A 106 -9.38 1.05 0.58
N VAL A 107 -9.68 1.69 -0.56
CA VAL A 107 -8.68 2.39 -1.37
C VAL A 107 -8.09 3.58 -0.63
N LEU A 108 -8.90 4.37 0.09
CA LEU A 108 -8.41 5.47 0.91
C LEU A 108 -7.53 4.97 2.06
N ALA A 109 -7.94 3.90 2.75
CA ALA A 109 -7.15 3.27 3.79
C ALA A 109 -5.80 2.77 3.26
N SER A 110 -5.81 2.09 2.11
CA SER A 110 -4.61 1.63 1.40
C SER A 110 -3.67 2.78 1.05
N PHE A 111 -4.22 3.87 0.50
CA PHE A 111 -3.44 5.04 0.12
C PHE A 111 -2.76 5.68 1.33
N ILE A 112 -3.49 5.89 2.43
CA ILE A 112 -2.94 6.43 3.68
C ILE A 112 -1.86 5.50 4.24
N SER A 113 -2.10 4.20 4.28
CA SER A 113 -1.14 3.21 4.75
C SER A 113 0.14 3.20 3.89
N ALA A 114 0.01 3.18 2.56
CA ALA A 114 1.15 3.19 1.65
C ALA A 114 2.02 4.43 1.81
N VAL A 115 1.40 5.60 1.94
CA VAL A 115 2.12 6.88 2.03
C VAL A 115 2.76 7.08 3.39
N SER A 116 1.99 6.88 4.47
CA SER A 116 2.43 7.22 5.82
C SER A 116 3.37 6.17 6.41
N LEU A 117 2.97 4.91 6.32
CA LEU A 117 3.62 3.83 7.04
C LEU A 117 4.82 3.24 6.33
N SER A 118 4.70 2.96 5.03
CA SER A 118 5.82 2.39 4.29
C SER A 118 7.01 3.33 4.30
N ARG A 119 6.79 4.63 4.19
CA ARG A 119 7.86 5.64 4.23
C ARG A 119 8.44 5.78 5.64
N VAL A 120 7.60 5.95 6.65
CA VAL A 120 8.04 6.13 8.04
C VAL A 120 8.73 4.87 8.54
N PHE A 121 8.17 3.71 8.28
CA PHE A 121 8.73 2.44 8.72
C PHE A 121 10.08 2.14 8.06
N LEU A 122 10.20 2.35 6.74
CA LEU A 122 11.47 2.17 6.03
C LEU A 122 12.54 3.14 6.53
N LEU A 123 12.21 4.41 6.75
CA LEU A 123 13.14 5.41 7.26
C LEU A 123 13.53 5.17 8.72
N ALA A 124 12.60 4.66 9.55
CA ALA A 124 12.87 4.38 10.97
C ALA A 124 13.75 3.14 11.18
N ILE A 125 13.68 2.17 10.27
CA ILE A 125 14.45 0.92 10.36
C ILE A 125 15.83 1.05 9.71
N VAL A 126 16.04 2.00 8.79
CA VAL A 126 17.32 2.19 8.10
C VAL A 126 18.33 2.90 9.02
N PRO A 127 19.36 2.23 9.56
CA PRO A 127 20.42 2.87 10.32
C PRO A 127 21.26 3.78 9.40
N GLU A 128 21.82 4.85 9.94
CA GLU A 128 22.70 5.74 9.18
C GLU A 128 23.99 5.06 8.73
N GLU A 129 24.43 4.00 9.43
CA GLU A 129 25.64 3.22 9.12
C GLU A 129 25.37 1.72 9.33
N GLY A 130 25.58 0.90 8.29
CA GLY A 130 25.67 -0.56 8.42
C GLY A 130 25.01 -1.40 7.32
N TYR A 131 25.82 -1.80 6.36
CA TYR A 131 25.41 -2.64 5.20
C TYR A 131 25.02 -4.10 5.53
N GLY A 132 25.30 -4.59 6.75
CA GLY A 132 25.25 -6.04 7.05
C GLY A 132 23.85 -6.64 7.17
N ALA A 133 22.99 -6.02 7.97
CA ALA A 133 21.65 -6.55 8.26
C ALA A 133 20.67 -6.39 7.08
N TRP A 134 20.89 -5.38 6.22
CA TRP A 134 20.04 -5.08 5.08
C TRP A 134 20.19 -6.07 3.93
N LYS A 135 21.38 -6.65 3.75
CA LYS A 135 21.59 -7.74 2.81
C LYS A 135 20.70 -8.95 3.10
N PHE A 136 20.45 -9.23 4.36
CA PHE A 136 19.62 -10.36 4.77
C PHE A 136 18.11 -10.06 4.61
N LEU A 137 17.68 -8.85 4.95
CA LEU A 137 16.26 -8.47 4.92
C LEU A 137 15.74 -8.14 3.51
N LEU A 138 16.57 -7.60 2.63
CA LEU A 138 16.19 -7.20 1.29
C LEU A 138 16.65 -8.14 0.19
N GLY A 139 17.46 -9.14 0.49
CA GLY A 139 18.06 -9.85 -0.57
C GLY A 139 18.36 -11.30 -0.44
N SER A 140 17.67 -12.13 -1.07
CA SER A 140 18.19 -13.36 -1.69
C SER A 140 18.72 -13.13 -3.11
N GLY A 141 19.01 -11.88 -3.51
CA GLY A 141 19.34 -11.54 -4.90
C GLY A 141 20.65 -10.77 -5.15
N PHE A 142 21.40 -10.43 -4.12
CA PHE A 142 22.72 -9.80 -4.31
C PHE A 142 23.83 -10.85 -4.54
N ARG A 143 23.75 -11.55 -5.67
CA ARG A 143 24.87 -12.31 -6.16
C ARG A 143 25.75 -11.37 -6.99
N LYS A 144 26.91 -10.97 -6.44
CA LYS A 144 27.98 -10.38 -7.25
C LYS A 144 28.46 -11.45 -8.23
N ASN A 145 28.38 -11.18 -9.50
CA ASN A 145 29.34 -11.68 -10.47
C ASN A 145 30.53 -10.73 -10.51
#